data_112eab6b7da1335e6612428b8c90dc82
#
_entry.id   112eab6b7da1335e6612428b8c90dc82
#
_cell.length_a   1.000
_cell.length_b   1.000
_cell.length_c   1.000
_cell.angle_alpha   90.00
_cell.angle_beta   90.00
_cell.angle_gamma   90.00
#
_symmetry.space_group_name_H-M   'P 1'
#
loop_
_entity.id
_entity.type
_entity.pdbx_description
1 polymer ?
#
loop_
_entity_poly.entity_id
_entity_poly.type
_entity_poly.pdbx_seq_one_letter_code
_entity_poly.pdbx_strand_id
1 'polypeptide(L)'
;EILMRYAATAPEYDFIAPVDGFRHQFWIVSDDKDIETITAEFAKMPSLYIADGHHRSAAAALVGAEKAKQNPNHTGKEEYNYFMAVCFQASQLTILDYNRVVKDLNGLTSEQFLDALTKNFEVIEIDAINVNVSGDEEGIPCYEKIAIDAAIEQFGLDILKPAALHSFLVYLDGKWYGLFAKPGTYDDEDPIGVLDVDISSRLILDDILGIKDLRSDKRIDFVGGLRGLGELKRRVDSGEMKMALALHPVTMQQIMDIADSGKIMPPKA
;
A
#
# COMPACT_ATOMS: atom_id res chain seq x y z
N GLU A 1 27.65 -9.82 -3.05
CA GLU A 1 29.09 -9.63 -2.72
C GLU A 1 29.61 -8.26 -3.19
N ILE A 2 29.45 -7.86 -4.47
CA ILE A 2 29.95 -6.58 -4.99
C ILE A 2 29.45 -5.39 -4.16
N LEU A 3 28.12 -5.24 -4.00
CA LEU A 3 27.52 -4.15 -3.24
C LEU A 3 28.03 -4.08 -1.79
N MET A 4 28.20 -5.21 -1.13
CA MET A 4 28.74 -5.26 0.24
C MET A 4 30.20 -4.82 0.32
N ARG A 5 30.98 -5.06 -0.71
CA ARG A 5 32.37 -4.60 -0.79
C ARG A 5 32.46 -3.07 -0.91
N TYR A 6 31.59 -2.47 -1.74
CA TYR A 6 31.49 -1.00 -1.83
C TYR A 6 30.94 -0.39 -0.54
N ALA A 7 29.92 -0.99 0.06
CA ALA A 7 29.36 -0.54 1.33
C ALA A 7 30.35 -0.56 2.52
N ALA A 8 31.43 -1.34 2.42
CA ALA A 8 32.51 -1.35 3.41
C ALA A 8 33.52 -0.20 3.24
N THR A 9 33.42 0.60 2.16
CA THR A 9 34.25 1.77 1.91
C THR A 9 33.53 3.05 2.32
N ALA A 10 34.24 4.19 2.31
CA ALA A 10 33.62 5.48 2.53
C ALA A 10 32.65 5.81 1.37
N PRO A 11 31.41 6.21 1.66
CA PRO A 11 30.46 6.61 0.64
C PRO A 11 30.83 7.98 0.01
N GLU A 12 30.42 8.20 -1.21
CA GLU A 12 30.50 9.51 -1.88
C GLU A 12 29.63 10.56 -1.18
N TYR A 13 28.42 10.16 -0.77
CA TYR A 13 27.50 10.97 0.02
C TYR A 13 27.03 10.18 1.23
N ASP A 14 26.96 10.85 2.39
CA ASP A 14 26.43 10.33 3.64
C ASP A 14 25.77 11.48 4.41
N PHE A 15 24.44 11.46 4.48
CA PHE A 15 23.68 12.50 5.15
C PHE A 15 22.38 11.99 5.74
N ILE A 16 21.84 12.72 6.71
CA ILE A 16 20.51 12.49 7.26
C ILE A 16 19.55 13.52 6.65
N ALA A 17 18.48 13.03 6.01
CA ALA A 17 17.46 13.90 5.44
C ALA A 17 16.68 14.61 6.55
N PRO A 18 16.57 15.96 6.53
CA PRO A 18 15.93 16.71 7.62
C PRO A 18 14.42 16.53 7.70
N VAL A 19 13.78 16.03 6.63
CA VAL A 19 12.31 15.89 6.55
C VAL A 19 11.83 14.64 7.26
N ASP A 20 12.54 13.53 7.14
CA ASP A 20 12.11 12.20 7.63
C ASP A 20 13.11 11.57 8.61
N GLY A 21 14.31 12.15 8.75
CA GLY A 21 15.36 11.67 9.65
C GLY A 21 16.09 10.40 9.13
N PHE A 22 15.84 9.98 7.91
CA PHE A 22 16.52 8.81 7.35
C PHE A 22 17.93 9.15 6.88
N ARG A 23 18.85 8.21 7.08
CA ARG A 23 20.22 8.29 6.60
C ARG A 23 20.28 7.79 5.16
N HIS A 24 20.88 8.62 4.30
CA HIS A 24 21.13 8.31 2.89
C HIS A 24 22.63 8.16 2.68
N GLN A 25 23.01 7.02 2.12
CA GLN A 25 24.40 6.74 1.76
C GLN A 25 24.46 6.34 0.28
N PHE A 26 25.47 6.83 -0.41
CA PHE A 26 25.62 6.64 -1.85
C PHE A 26 27.04 6.27 -2.19
N TRP A 27 27.22 5.20 -2.96
CA TRP A 27 28.51 4.73 -3.47
C TRP A 27 28.48 4.67 -4.99
N ILE A 28 29.60 5.00 -5.61
CA ILE A 28 29.79 4.90 -7.05
C ILE A 28 30.52 3.58 -7.35
N VAL A 29 29.93 2.76 -8.22
CA VAL A 29 30.59 1.58 -8.77
C VAL A 29 31.25 1.98 -10.08
N SER A 30 32.58 2.04 -10.10
CA SER A 30 33.38 2.50 -11.24
C SER A 30 34.32 1.45 -11.81
N ASP A 31 34.45 0.28 -11.18
CA ASP A 31 35.27 -0.83 -11.70
C ASP A 31 34.50 -1.52 -12.84
N ASP A 32 35.15 -1.60 -14.02
CA ASP A 32 34.51 -2.13 -15.23
C ASP A 32 34.07 -3.60 -15.06
N LYS A 33 34.83 -4.43 -14.34
CA LYS A 33 34.47 -5.83 -14.11
C LYS A 33 33.24 -5.97 -13.20
N ASP A 34 33.12 -5.08 -12.21
CA ASP A 34 31.97 -5.05 -11.34
C ASP A 34 30.73 -4.59 -12.11
N ILE A 35 30.87 -3.57 -12.96
CA ILE A 35 29.79 -3.10 -13.84
C ILE A 35 29.35 -4.20 -14.80
N GLU A 36 30.31 -4.86 -15.47
CA GLU A 36 29.99 -5.99 -16.35
C GLU A 36 29.27 -7.13 -15.61
N THR A 37 29.74 -7.47 -14.40
CA THR A 37 29.13 -8.52 -13.57
C THR A 37 27.71 -8.15 -13.17
N ILE A 38 27.48 -6.94 -12.68
CA ILE A 38 26.16 -6.43 -12.31
C ILE A 38 25.22 -6.45 -13.54
N THR A 39 25.70 -5.94 -14.67
CA THR A 39 24.93 -5.93 -15.93
C THR A 39 24.56 -7.33 -16.38
N ALA A 40 25.50 -8.29 -16.29
CA ALA A 40 25.25 -9.67 -16.65
C ALA A 40 24.25 -10.38 -15.72
N GLU A 41 24.25 -10.05 -14.41
CA GLU A 41 23.26 -10.58 -13.47
C GLU A 41 21.86 -10.00 -13.73
N PHE A 42 21.74 -8.71 -14.00
CA PHE A 42 20.47 -8.11 -14.38
C PHE A 42 19.93 -8.66 -15.70
N ALA A 43 20.81 -8.96 -16.66
CA ALA A 43 20.43 -9.56 -17.95
C ALA A 43 19.83 -10.98 -17.83
N LYS A 44 20.03 -11.66 -16.70
CA LYS A 44 19.42 -12.98 -16.43
C LYS A 44 17.99 -12.87 -15.89
N MET A 45 17.59 -11.69 -15.43
CA MET A 45 16.24 -11.48 -14.89
C MET A 45 15.23 -11.38 -16.04
N PRO A 46 14.15 -12.15 -16.02
CA PRO A 46 13.15 -12.10 -17.09
C PRO A 46 12.40 -10.77 -17.12
N SER A 47 12.20 -10.13 -15.98
CA SER A 47 11.50 -8.85 -15.87
C SER A 47 11.83 -8.14 -14.55
N LEU A 48 11.61 -6.84 -14.52
CA LEU A 48 11.58 -6.00 -13.32
C LEU A 48 10.18 -5.42 -13.19
N TYR A 49 9.72 -5.24 -11.96
CA TYR A 49 8.40 -4.71 -11.66
C TYR A 49 8.50 -3.25 -11.23
N ILE A 50 7.62 -2.40 -11.77
CA ILE A 50 7.58 -0.98 -11.42
C ILE A 50 6.87 -0.84 -10.07
N ALA A 51 7.62 -0.52 -9.01
CA ALA A 51 7.05 -0.27 -7.69
C ALA A 51 6.52 1.16 -7.53
N ASP A 52 7.18 2.14 -8.18
CA ASP A 52 6.75 3.54 -8.23
C ASP A 52 7.24 4.21 -9.52
N GLY A 53 6.67 5.36 -9.86
CA GLY A 53 7.04 6.12 -11.06
C GLY A 53 6.44 5.59 -12.35
N HIS A 54 5.26 4.98 -12.32
CA HIS A 54 4.58 4.43 -13.49
C HIS A 54 4.46 5.43 -14.65
N HIS A 55 4.05 6.68 -14.38
CA HIS A 55 3.93 7.72 -15.41
C HIS A 55 5.28 8.14 -15.98
N ARG A 56 6.31 8.22 -15.16
CA ARG A 56 7.69 8.56 -15.59
C ARG A 56 8.27 7.46 -16.47
N SER A 57 8.10 6.21 -16.07
CA SER A 57 8.56 5.04 -16.84
C SER A 57 7.83 4.95 -18.19
N ALA A 58 6.50 5.11 -18.19
CA ALA A 58 5.70 5.10 -19.41
C ALA A 58 6.10 6.25 -20.36
N ALA A 59 6.30 7.46 -19.84
CA ALA A 59 6.75 8.61 -20.63
C ALA A 59 8.15 8.37 -21.23
N ALA A 60 9.10 7.83 -20.46
CA ALA A 60 10.44 7.50 -20.95
C ALA A 60 10.40 6.48 -22.09
N ALA A 61 9.59 5.43 -21.95
CA ALA A 61 9.42 4.41 -22.99
C ALA A 61 8.82 4.99 -24.28
N LEU A 62 7.77 5.84 -24.17
CA LEU A 62 7.17 6.48 -25.34
C LEU A 62 8.13 7.42 -26.05
N VAL A 63 8.85 8.27 -25.30
CA VAL A 63 9.85 9.19 -25.88
C VAL A 63 11.00 8.44 -26.53
N GLY A 64 11.49 7.36 -25.89
CA GLY A 64 12.55 6.52 -26.45
C GLY A 64 12.10 5.89 -27.79
N ALA A 65 10.92 5.31 -27.83
CA ALA A 65 10.36 4.71 -29.04
C ALA A 65 10.16 5.74 -30.17
N GLU A 66 9.68 6.95 -29.85
CA GLU A 66 9.51 8.01 -30.83
C GLU A 66 10.83 8.47 -31.41
N LYS A 67 11.84 8.74 -30.57
CA LYS A 67 13.18 9.14 -30.99
C LYS A 67 13.88 8.06 -31.81
N ALA A 68 13.74 6.78 -31.43
CA ALA A 68 14.27 5.67 -32.19
C ALA A 68 13.66 5.62 -33.60
N LYS A 69 12.35 5.82 -33.72
CA LYS A 69 11.63 5.86 -35.00
C LYS A 69 12.06 7.04 -35.89
N GLN A 70 12.41 8.18 -35.29
CA GLN A 70 12.85 9.37 -36.00
C GLN A 70 14.34 9.33 -36.40
N ASN A 71 15.14 8.45 -35.80
CA ASN A 71 16.56 8.35 -36.05
C ASN A 71 16.88 7.27 -37.09
N PRO A 72 17.21 7.63 -38.36
CA PRO A 72 17.54 6.65 -39.40
C PRO A 72 18.83 5.86 -39.09
N ASN A 73 19.65 6.33 -38.16
CA ASN A 73 20.88 5.69 -37.75
C ASN A 73 20.79 5.07 -36.36
N HIS A 74 19.58 4.69 -35.95
CA HIS A 74 19.35 4.09 -34.61
C HIS A 74 20.14 2.78 -34.47
N THR A 75 20.93 2.72 -33.37
CA THR A 75 21.79 1.56 -33.04
C THR A 75 21.36 0.83 -31.77
N GLY A 76 20.45 1.43 -30.98
CA GLY A 76 20.06 0.96 -29.66
C GLY A 76 20.97 1.42 -28.51
N LYS A 77 22.04 2.17 -28.81
CA LYS A 77 23.00 2.66 -27.81
C LYS A 77 22.87 4.15 -27.48
N GLU A 78 21.91 4.81 -28.09
CA GLU A 78 21.66 6.24 -27.87
C GLU A 78 21.06 6.47 -26.49
N GLU A 79 21.38 7.62 -25.87
CA GLU A 79 20.97 8.01 -24.52
C GLU A 79 19.44 7.94 -24.27
N TYR A 80 18.64 8.17 -25.31
CA TYR A 80 17.17 8.07 -25.17
C TYR A 80 16.65 6.63 -24.98
N ASN A 81 17.50 5.62 -25.10
CA ASN A 81 17.14 4.23 -24.76
C ASN A 81 17.31 3.91 -23.27
N TYR A 82 17.85 4.83 -22.51
CA TYR A 82 18.14 4.64 -21.09
C TYR A 82 17.40 5.65 -20.23
N PHE A 83 17.06 5.26 -19.03
CA PHE A 83 16.63 6.16 -17.96
C PHE A 83 17.11 5.62 -16.62
N MET A 84 17.29 6.51 -15.67
CA MET A 84 17.75 6.13 -14.34
C MET A 84 16.66 5.38 -13.59
N ALA A 85 17.00 4.22 -13.04
CA ALA A 85 16.14 3.41 -12.19
C ALA A 85 16.85 3.05 -10.89
N VAL A 86 16.08 2.95 -9.80
CA VAL A 86 16.55 2.43 -8.52
C VAL A 86 15.91 1.07 -8.33
N CYS A 87 16.72 0.02 -8.20
CA CYS A 87 16.23 -1.34 -8.05
C CYS A 87 16.35 -1.80 -6.60
N PHE A 88 15.28 -2.35 -6.07
CA PHE A 88 15.22 -2.93 -4.73
C PHE A 88 14.89 -4.42 -4.82
N GLN A 89 15.42 -5.19 -3.89
CA GLN A 89 14.95 -6.54 -3.67
C GLN A 89 13.53 -6.48 -3.06
N ALA A 90 12.59 -7.26 -3.59
CA ALA A 90 11.19 -7.24 -3.15
C ALA A 90 11.03 -7.42 -1.63
N SER A 91 11.88 -8.28 -1.02
CA SER A 91 11.87 -8.51 0.44
C SER A 91 12.35 -7.32 1.28
N GLN A 92 12.93 -6.29 0.67
CA GLN A 92 13.36 -5.05 1.34
C GLN A 92 12.33 -3.92 1.21
N LEU A 93 11.24 -4.15 0.51
CA LEU A 93 10.16 -3.19 0.35
C LEU A 93 9.02 -3.49 1.30
N THR A 94 8.49 -2.45 1.92
CA THR A 94 7.26 -2.50 2.70
C THR A 94 6.22 -1.64 2.01
N ILE A 95 5.10 -2.24 1.65
CA ILE A 95 3.97 -1.51 1.10
C ILE A 95 3.12 -1.02 2.28
N LEU A 96 2.83 0.26 2.28
CA LEU A 96 2.00 0.88 3.31
C LEU A 96 0.55 0.93 2.85
N ASP A 97 -0.35 0.85 3.82
CA ASP A 97 -1.77 1.04 3.60
C ASP A 97 -2.07 2.43 3.03
N TYR A 98 -3.09 2.52 2.20
CA TYR A 98 -3.58 3.78 1.66
C TYR A 98 -5.06 3.93 2.02
N ASN A 99 -5.31 4.63 3.10
CA ASN A 99 -6.61 4.69 3.77
C ASN A 99 -7.52 5.76 3.15
N ARG A 100 -8.82 5.63 3.38
CA ARG A 100 -9.86 6.53 2.85
C ARG A 100 -10.55 7.26 3.99
N VAL A 101 -10.92 8.51 3.76
CA VAL A 101 -11.80 9.27 4.63
C VAL A 101 -12.90 9.92 3.80
N VAL A 102 -14.11 9.94 4.32
CA VAL A 102 -15.30 10.36 3.57
C VAL A 102 -16.07 11.40 4.36
N LYS A 103 -16.54 12.46 3.67
CA LYS A 103 -17.20 13.62 4.28
C LYS A 103 -18.62 13.36 4.73
N ASP A 104 -19.35 12.47 4.06
CA ASP A 104 -20.75 12.18 4.34
C ASP A 104 -21.09 10.72 4.03
N LEU A 105 -22.24 10.26 4.51
CA LEU A 105 -22.73 8.91 4.30
C LEU A 105 -23.83 8.85 3.21
N ASN A 106 -23.80 9.74 2.23
CA ASN A 106 -24.80 9.76 1.14
C ASN A 106 -26.24 9.86 1.63
N GLY A 107 -26.46 10.66 2.68
CA GLY A 107 -27.78 10.84 3.28
C GLY A 107 -28.22 9.75 4.25
N LEU A 108 -27.42 8.70 4.45
CA LEU A 108 -27.70 7.66 5.44
C LEU A 108 -27.35 8.12 6.87
N THR A 109 -28.09 7.62 7.84
CA THR A 109 -27.65 7.65 9.24
C THR A 109 -26.49 6.67 9.44
N SER A 110 -25.76 6.80 10.55
CA SER A 110 -24.68 5.85 10.88
C SER A 110 -25.19 4.42 11.03
N GLU A 111 -26.36 4.25 11.64
CA GLU A 111 -27.00 2.94 11.78
C GLU A 111 -27.39 2.34 10.42
N GLN A 112 -28.01 3.13 9.53
CA GLN A 112 -28.33 2.70 8.18
C GLN A 112 -27.11 2.34 7.36
N PHE A 113 -26.00 3.08 7.52
CA PHE A 113 -24.74 2.77 6.87
C PHE A 113 -24.15 1.45 7.36
N LEU A 114 -24.11 1.24 8.68
CA LEU A 114 -23.62 -0.03 9.26
C LEU A 114 -24.51 -1.22 8.85
N ASP A 115 -25.83 -1.04 8.82
CA ASP A 115 -26.75 -2.07 8.33
C ASP A 115 -26.50 -2.38 6.84
N ALA A 116 -26.34 -1.39 6.00
CA ALA A 116 -26.02 -1.58 4.57
C ALA A 116 -24.70 -2.35 4.35
N LEU A 117 -23.70 -2.15 5.19
CA LEU A 117 -22.46 -2.92 5.14
C LEU A 117 -22.68 -4.42 5.39
N THR A 118 -23.67 -4.79 6.22
CA THR A 118 -23.93 -6.21 6.55
C THR A 118 -24.33 -7.06 5.35
N LYS A 119 -24.73 -6.45 4.25
CA LYS A 119 -25.02 -7.17 3.00
C LYS A 119 -23.79 -7.94 2.49
N ASN A 120 -22.64 -7.29 2.49
CA ASN A 120 -21.40 -7.80 1.87
C ASN A 120 -20.30 -8.12 2.89
N PHE A 121 -20.44 -7.66 4.13
CA PHE A 121 -19.43 -7.82 5.18
C PHE A 121 -20.05 -8.41 6.46
N GLU A 122 -19.23 -9.15 7.21
CA GLU A 122 -19.45 -9.31 8.63
C GLU A 122 -18.96 -8.03 9.32
N VAL A 123 -19.81 -7.42 10.15
CA VAL A 123 -19.56 -6.15 10.82
C VAL A 123 -19.48 -6.37 12.31
N ILE A 124 -18.36 -6.04 12.93
CA ILE A 124 -18.12 -6.25 14.36
C ILE A 124 -17.70 -4.92 14.99
N GLU A 125 -18.45 -4.43 15.98
CA GLU A 125 -17.98 -3.30 16.81
C GLU A 125 -16.81 -3.78 17.68
N ILE A 126 -15.70 -3.04 17.64
CA ILE A 126 -14.47 -3.40 18.36
C ILE A 126 -14.52 -2.72 19.72
N ASP A 127 -14.94 -3.44 20.74
CA ASP A 127 -14.95 -3.00 22.14
C ASP A 127 -13.77 -3.55 22.95
N ALA A 128 -13.16 -4.64 22.47
CA ALA A 128 -12.00 -5.28 23.06
C ALA A 128 -11.21 -6.07 22.03
N ILE A 129 -9.96 -6.35 22.33
CA ILE A 129 -9.08 -7.21 21.52
C ILE A 129 -8.49 -8.32 22.37
N ASN A 130 -8.11 -9.43 21.72
CA ASN A 130 -7.35 -10.50 22.36
C ASN A 130 -5.85 -10.23 22.18
N VAL A 131 -5.13 -10.08 23.27
CA VAL A 131 -3.68 -9.86 23.26
C VAL A 131 -2.98 -11.10 23.79
N ASN A 132 -1.94 -11.52 23.08
CA ASN A 132 -1.08 -12.58 23.57
C ASN A 132 -0.21 -12.03 24.71
N VAL A 133 -0.45 -12.50 25.93
CA VAL A 133 0.24 -12.02 27.15
C VAL A 133 1.42 -12.90 27.54
N SER A 134 1.36 -14.21 27.25
CA SER A 134 2.47 -15.16 27.45
C SER A 134 2.07 -16.55 26.90
N GLY A 135 3.05 -17.45 26.74
CA GLY A 135 2.77 -18.88 26.62
C GLY A 135 2.60 -19.51 28.01
N ASP A 136 1.81 -20.57 28.13
CA ASP A 136 1.80 -21.42 29.33
C ASP A 136 3.11 -22.22 29.46
N GLU A 137 3.23 -23.03 30.51
CA GLU A 137 4.42 -23.88 30.72
C GLU A 137 4.65 -24.91 29.58
N GLU A 138 3.62 -25.18 28.77
CA GLU A 138 3.68 -26.07 27.60
C GLU A 138 3.96 -25.29 26.29
N GLY A 139 4.10 -23.94 26.37
CA GLY A 139 4.35 -23.07 25.23
C GLY A 139 3.10 -22.72 24.41
N ILE A 140 1.90 -23.03 24.93
CA ILE A 140 0.63 -22.66 24.29
C ILE A 140 0.36 -21.18 24.52
N PRO A 141 0.08 -20.38 23.46
CA PRO A 141 -0.19 -18.96 23.62
C PRO A 141 -1.41 -18.70 24.50
N CYS A 142 -1.23 -17.89 25.53
CA CYS A 142 -2.32 -17.40 26.37
C CYS A 142 -2.78 -16.04 25.87
N TYR A 143 -4.10 -15.89 25.67
CA TYR A 143 -4.72 -14.65 25.21
C TYR A 143 -5.56 -14.04 26.32
N GLU A 144 -5.40 -12.76 26.55
CA GLU A 144 -6.24 -11.96 27.44
C GLU A 144 -7.11 -11.00 26.62
N LYS A 145 -8.39 -10.94 26.95
CA LYS A 145 -9.31 -9.95 26.36
C LYS A 145 -9.14 -8.63 27.09
N ILE A 146 -8.63 -7.63 26.37
CA ILE A 146 -8.40 -6.28 26.90
C ILE A 146 -9.38 -5.32 26.22
N ALA A 147 -10.01 -4.45 27.01
CA ALA A 147 -10.86 -3.39 26.48
C ALA A 147 -10.09 -2.50 25.52
N ILE A 148 -10.76 -2.04 24.46
CA ILE A 148 -10.12 -1.34 23.34
C ILE A 148 -9.31 -0.13 23.80
N ASP A 149 -9.83 0.68 24.73
CA ASP A 149 -9.16 1.87 25.23
C ASP A 149 -7.84 1.53 25.96
N ALA A 150 -7.87 0.47 26.80
CA ALA A 150 -6.69 -0.01 27.49
C ALA A 150 -5.65 -0.61 26.53
N ALA A 151 -6.11 -1.32 25.48
CA ALA A 151 -5.23 -1.84 24.46
C ALA A 151 -4.56 -0.71 23.64
N ILE A 152 -5.30 0.33 23.30
CA ILE A 152 -4.76 1.51 22.62
C ILE A 152 -3.75 2.24 23.50
N GLU A 153 -4.03 2.40 24.79
CA GLU A 153 -3.12 3.02 25.74
C GLU A 153 -1.80 2.24 25.87
N GLN A 154 -1.89 0.92 25.92
CA GLN A 154 -0.73 0.05 26.13
C GLN A 154 0.11 -0.18 24.87
N PHE A 155 -0.52 -0.38 23.72
CA PHE A 155 0.14 -0.82 22.48
C PHE A 155 0.09 0.20 21.34
N GLY A 156 -0.66 1.28 21.51
CA GLY A 156 -0.91 2.29 20.49
C GLY A 156 -2.08 1.92 19.57
N LEU A 157 -2.64 2.93 18.92
CA LEU A 157 -3.83 2.79 18.07
C LEU A 157 -3.61 1.84 16.88
N ASP A 158 -2.39 1.73 16.39
CA ASP A 158 -2.04 0.91 15.22
C ASP A 158 -2.18 -0.60 15.45
N ILE A 159 -2.42 -1.04 16.70
CA ILE A 159 -2.77 -2.45 17.00
C ILE A 159 -4.09 -2.86 16.33
N LEU A 160 -4.94 -1.90 15.97
CA LEU A 160 -6.21 -2.13 15.29
C LEU A 160 -6.08 -2.28 13.78
N LYS A 161 -4.91 -2.04 13.19
CA LYS A 161 -4.76 -2.16 11.73
C LYS A 161 -5.25 -3.49 11.21
N PRO A 162 -5.95 -3.51 10.05
CA PRO A 162 -6.36 -4.75 9.41
C PRO A 162 -5.17 -5.70 9.28
N ALA A 163 -5.26 -6.89 9.87
CA ALA A 163 -4.16 -7.85 9.95
C ALA A 163 -4.12 -8.86 8.80
N ALA A 164 -5.19 -8.93 8.00
CA ALA A 164 -5.32 -9.88 6.91
C ALA A 164 -6.02 -9.26 5.70
N LEU A 165 -5.80 -9.85 4.52
CA LEU A 165 -6.56 -9.53 3.31
C LEU A 165 -8.05 -9.71 3.55
N HIS A 166 -8.85 -8.89 2.86
CA HIS A 166 -10.32 -8.87 2.91
C HIS A 166 -10.89 -8.48 4.29
N SER A 167 -10.04 -7.89 5.13
CA SER A 167 -10.43 -7.23 6.36
C SER A 167 -10.21 -5.72 6.29
N PHE A 168 -11.14 -4.97 6.86
CA PHE A 168 -11.14 -3.52 6.84
C PHE A 168 -11.47 -3.00 8.24
N LEU A 169 -11.15 -1.75 8.49
CA LEU A 169 -11.50 -1.08 9.73
C LEU A 169 -12.24 0.22 9.41
N VAL A 170 -13.42 0.40 9.97
CA VAL A 170 -14.20 1.64 9.87
C VAL A 170 -14.16 2.37 11.19
N TYR A 171 -13.87 3.67 11.15
CA TYR A 171 -14.06 4.58 12.27
C TYR A 171 -15.23 5.51 11.99
N LEU A 172 -16.25 5.46 12.85
CA LEU A 172 -17.50 6.17 12.70
C LEU A 172 -18.08 6.52 14.07
N ASP A 173 -18.45 7.78 14.27
CA ASP A 173 -19.09 8.30 15.49
C ASP A 173 -18.35 7.88 16.80
N GLY A 174 -17.02 7.95 16.78
CA GLY A 174 -16.19 7.67 17.94
C GLY A 174 -15.89 6.18 18.18
N LYS A 175 -16.37 5.28 17.31
CA LYS A 175 -16.23 3.84 17.45
C LYS A 175 -15.49 3.22 16.27
N TRP A 176 -14.81 2.11 16.55
CA TRP A 176 -14.16 1.28 15.55
C TRP A 176 -14.99 0.03 15.23
N TYR A 177 -15.08 -0.30 13.95
CA TYR A 177 -15.78 -1.47 13.44
C TYR A 177 -14.84 -2.27 12.54
N GLY A 178 -14.65 -3.55 12.84
CA GLY A 178 -14.01 -4.50 11.93
C GLY A 178 -15.00 -4.97 10.87
N LEU A 179 -14.57 -4.99 9.62
CA LEU A 179 -15.33 -5.51 8.49
C LEU A 179 -14.58 -6.68 7.89
N PHE A 180 -15.26 -7.78 7.63
CA PHE A 180 -14.70 -8.95 6.96
C PHE A 180 -15.56 -9.25 5.73
N ALA A 181 -14.93 -9.22 4.55
CA ALA A 181 -15.65 -9.46 3.30
C ALA A 181 -16.21 -10.90 3.28
N LYS A 182 -17.50 -11.03 2.98
CA LYS A 182 -18.15 -12.34 2.92
C LYS A 182 -17.70 -13.13 1.69
N PRO A 183 -17.66 -14.47 1.77
CA PRO A 183 -17.39 -15.31 0.61
C PRO A 183 -18.32 -14.97 -0.56
N GLY A 184 -17.77 -14.90 -1.78
CA GLY A 184 -18.51 -14.57 -2.99
C GLY A 184 -18.66 -13.08 -3.28
N THR A 185 -18.11 -12.19 -2.44
CA THR A 185 -18.07 -10.75 -2.70
C THR A 185 -16.87 -10.32 -3.55
N TYR A 186 -15.90 -11.19 -3.73
CA TYR A 186 -14.72 -11.04 -4.59
C TYR A 186 -14.40 -12.38 -5.27
N ASP A 187 -13.57 -12.33 -6.30
CA ASP A 187 -13.13 -13.48 -7.09
C ASP A 187 -11.61 -13.60 -6.96
N ASP A 188 -11.14 -14.69 -6.38
CA ASP A 188 -9.71 -14.97 -6.18
C ASP A 188 -8.94 -15.12 -7.50
N GLU A 189 -9.63 -15.45 -8.60
CA GLU A 189 -9.03 -15.58 -9.92
C GLU A 189 -8.91 -14.23 -10.66
N ASP A 190 -9.60 -13.18 -10.21
CA ASP A 190 -9.44 -11.84 -10.77
C ASP A 190 -8.39 -11.04 -9.99
N PRO A 191 -7.19 -10.81 -10.55
CA PRO A 191 -6.10 -10.12 -9.85
C PRO A 191 -6.42 -8.68 -9.45
N ILE A 192 -7.48 -8.06 -9.98
CA ILE A 192 -7.97 -6.74 -9.55
C ILE A 192 -9.14 -6.89 -8.58
N GLY A 193 -10.13 -7.72 -8.92
CA GLY A 193 -11.34 -7.89 -8.12
C GLY A 193 -11.09 -8.46 -6.72
N VAL A 194 -9.96 -9.16 -6.53
CA VAL A 194 -9.53 -9.69 -5.22
C VAL A 194 -8.88 -8.65 -4.31
N LEU A 195 -8.53 -7.48 -4.83
CA LEU A 195 -7.85 -6.44 -4.03
C LEU A 195 -8.80 -5.76 -3.05
N ASP A 196 -8.33 -5.53 -1.84
CA ASP A 196 -9.09 -4.80 -0.82
C ASP A 196 -9.48 -3.39 -1.27
N VAL A 197 -8.62 -2.75 -2.07
CA VAL A 197 -8.91 -1.45 -2.67
C VAL A 197 -10.06 -1.52 -3.67
N ASP A 198 -10.21 -2.60 -4.43
CA ASP A 198 -11.31 -2.80 -5.36
C ASP A 198 -12.59 -3.20 -4.63
N ILE A 199 -12.51 -4.16 -3.72
CA ILE A 199 -13.64 -4.61 -2.88
C ILE A 199 -14.27 -3.41 -2.17
N SER A 200 -13.45 -2.59 -1.48
CA SER A 200 -13.94 -1.40 -0.79
C SER A 200 -14.52 -0.34 -1.74
N SER A 201 -13.90 -0.16 -2.91
CA SER A 201 -14.36 0.80 -3.91
C SER A 201 -15.72 0.42 -4.48
N ARG A 202 -15.94 -0.85 -4.82
CA ARG A 202 -17.23 -1.33 -5.36
C ARG A 202 -18.30 -1.40 -4.28
N LEU A 203 -18.02 -2.08 -3.18
CA LEU A 203 -19.05 -2.50 -2.23
C LEU A 203 -19.36 -1.44 -1.16
N ILE A 204 -18.45 -0.52 -0.88
CA ILE A 204 -18.64 0.54 0.12
C ILE A 204 -18.77 1.90 -0.57
N LEU A 205 -17.76 2.29 -1.35
CA LEU A 205 -17.69 3.65 -1.90
C LEU A 205 -18.71 3.87 -3.01
N ASP A 206 -18.86 2.94 -3.96
CA ASP A 206 -19.86 3.06 -5.03
C ASP A 206 -21.25 2.62 -4.56
N ASP A 207 -21.41 1.36 -4.16
CA ASP A 207 -22.74 0.78 -3.89
C ASP A 207 -23.50 1.49 -2.76
N ILE A 208 -22.82 1.87 -1.67
CA ILE A 208 -23.45 2.48 -0.49
C ILE A 208 -23.34 4.01 -0.54
N LEU A 209 -22.12 4.52 -0.78
CA LEU A 209 -21.86 5.95 -0.68
C LEU A 209 -22.01 6.70 -2.02
N GLY A 210 -22.20 5.99 -3.14
CA GLY A 210 -22.38 6.58 -4.47
C GLY A 210 -21.13 7.31 -4.99
N ILE A 211 -19.95 7.01 -4.46
CA ILE A 211 -18.67 7.57 -4.89
C ILE A 211 -18.10 6.67 -6.00
N LYS A 212 -18.36 7.02 -7.25
CA LYS A 212 -17.98 6.22 -8.44
C LYS A 212 -16.59 6.51 -8.95
N ASP A 213 -16.15 7.76 -8.87
CA ASP A 213 -14.82 8.16 -9.34
C ASP A 213 -13.99 8.74 -8.20
N LEU A 214 -13.07 7.94 -7.72
CA LEU A 214 -12.16 8.29 -6.61
C LEU A 214 -11.21 9.46 -6.91
N ARG A 215 -11.06 9.85 -8.19
CA ARG A 215 -10.16 10.93 -8.61
C ARG A 215 -10.83 12.28 -8.60
N SER A 216 -12.12 12.34 -8.84
CA SER A 216 -12.88 13.58 -9.04
C SER A 216 -13.90 13.87 -7.94
N ASP A 217 -14.36 12.87 -7.19
CA ASP A 217 -15.33 13.06 -6.11
C ASP A 217 -14.67 13.79 -4.92
N LYS A 218 -15.22 14.96 -4.56
CA LYS A 218 -14.70 15.81 -3.48
C LYS A 218 -15.13 15.36 -2.07
N ARG A 219 -15.98 14.34 -1.98
CA ARG A 219 -16.42 13.77 -0.70
C ARG A 219 -15.39 12.80 -0.11
N ILE A 220 -14.49 12.26 -0.93
CA ILE A 220 -13.44 11.35 -0.49
C ILE A 220 -12.07 12.05 -0.49
N ASP A 221 -11.25 11.68 0.49
CA ASP A 221 -9.82 11.99 0.53
C ASP A 221 -9.02 10.80 1.04
N PHE A 222 -7.71 10.87 0.94
CA PHE A 222 -6.81 9.74 1.18
C PHE A 222 -5.77 10.06 2.24
N VAL A 223 -5.42 9.04 3.04
CA VAL A 223 -4.42 9.13 4.10
C VAL A 223 -3.43 8.00 3.94
N GLY A 224 -2.18 8.34 3.57
CA GLY A 224 -1.09 7.35 3.46
C GLY A 224 -0.71 6.77 4.81
N GLY A 225 -0.33 5.50 4.82
CA GLY A 225 -0.09 4.69 6.02
C GLY A 225 0.98 5.21 6.98
N LEU A 226 1.91 6.06 6.52
CA LEU A 226 2.87 6.75 7.40
C LEU A 226 2.20 7.62 8.47
N ARG A 227 0.98 8.11 8.22
CA ARG A 227 0.23 8.92 9.18
C ARG A 227 -0.53 8.09 10.21
N GLY A 228 -0.65 6.79 9.99
CA GLY A 228 -1.29 5.82 10.87
C GLY A 228 -2.79 6.06 11.07
N LEU A 229 -3.40 5.22 11.90
CA LEU A 229 -4.82 5.32 12.27
C LEU A 229 -5.14 6.58 13.08
N GLY A 230 -4.15 7.17 13.74
CA GLY A 230 -4.31 8.41 14.50
C GLY A 230 -4.80 9.58 13.65
N GLU A 231 -4.31 9.71 12.42
CA GLU A 231 -4.76 10.76 11.50
C GLU A 231 -6.20 10.51 11.03
N LEU A 232 -6.58 9.25 10.80
CA LEU A 232 -7.97 8.89 10.47
C LEU A 232 -8.93 9.30 11.58
N LYS A 233 -8.60 8.91 12.83
CA LYS A 233 -9.37 9.27 14.01
C LYS A 233 -9.47 10.79 14.16
N ARG A 234 -8.36 11.51 14.07
CA ARG A 234 -8.30 12.96 14.17
C ARG A 234 -9.23 13.65 13.18
N ARG A 235 -9.23 13.23 11.91
CA ARG A 235 -10.04 13.85 10.85
C ARG A 235 -11.53 13.61 11.04
N VAL A 236 -11.91 12.49 11.63
CA VAL A 236 -13.32 12.20 11.93
C VAL A 236 -13.75 12.94 13.20
N ASP A 237 -12.98 12.87 14.29
CA ASP A 237 -13.31 13.51 15.56
C ASP A 237 -13.39 15.05 15.45
N SER A 238 -12.59 15.64 14.57
CA SER A 238 -12.63 17.08 14.30
C SER A 238 -13.87 17.52 13.50
N GLY A 239 -14.64 16.57 12.95
CA GLY A 239 -15.76 16.86 12.06
C GLY A 239 -15.35 17.24 10.63
N GLU A 240 -14.05 17.14 10.28
CA GLU A 240 -13.55 17.33 8.91
C GLU A 240 -14.11 16.24 7.97
N MET A 241 -14.19 15.03 8.48
CA MET A 241 -14.72 13.86 7.80
C MET A 241 -15.78 13.17 8.67
N LYS A 242 -16.73 12.49 8.03
CA LYS A 242 -17.78 11.74 8.73
C LYS A 242 -17.32 10.35 9.14
N MET A 243 -16.54 9.70 8.28
CA MET A 243 -16.00 8.36 8.56
C MET A 243 -14.61 8.16 7.96
N ALA A 244 -13.88 7.19 8.49
CA ALA A 244 -12.63 6.70 7.92
C ALA A 244 -12.71 5.20 7.66
N LEU A 245 -12.01 4.76 6.60
CA LEU A 245 -11.88 3.38 6.20
C LEU A 245 -10.39 3.05 6.06
N ALA A 246 -9.89 2.15 6.93
CA ALA A 246 -8.55 1.62 6.83
C ALA A 246 -8.56 0.26 6.14
N LEU A 247 -7.56 0.04 5.29
CA LEU A 247 -7.40 -1.16 4.48
C LEU A 247 -6.13 -1.89 4.87
N HIS A 248 -6.11 -3.19 4.63
CA HIS A 248 -4.86 -3.94 4.59
C HIS A 248 -4.04 -3.48 3.37
N PRO A 249 -2.71 -3.28 3.50
CA PRO A 249 -1.88 -2.89 2.36
C PRO A 249 -1.86 -3.98 1.29
N VAL A 250 -1.77 -3.56 0.03
CA VAL A 250 -1.58 -4.48 -1.09
C VAL A 250 -0.27 -5.25 -0.89
N THR A 251 -0.26 -6.54 -1.20
CA THR A 251 0.95 -7.35 -1.09
C THR A 251 1.84 -7.21 -2.32
N MET A 252 3.14 -7.50 -2.16
CA MET A 252 4.07 -7.51 -3.28
C MET A 252 3.66 -8.55 -4.34
N GLN A 253 3.11 -9.70 -3.92
CA GLN A 253 2.63 -10.73 -4.84
C GLN A 253 1.45 -10.21 -5.69
N GLN A 254 0.49 -9.53 -5.08
CA GLN A 254 -0.64 -8.93 -5.80
C GLN A 254 -0.18 -7.90 -6.84
N ILE A 255 0.84 -7.10 -6.55
CA ILE A 255 1.40 -6.16 -7.54
C ILE A 255 2.00 -6.92 -8.73
N MET A 256 2.75 -7.98 -8.47
CA MET A 256 3.34 -8.81 -9.54
C MET A 256 2.27 -9.52 -10.37
N ASP A 257 1.26 -10.11 -9.74
CA ASP A 257 0.17 -10.81 -10.42
C ASP A 257 -0.62 -9.88 -11.36
N ILE A 258 -0.88 -8.64 -10.92
CA ILE A 258 -1.53 -7.63 -11.77
C ILE A 258 -0.64 -7.26 -12.97
N ALA A 259 0.65 -7.02 -12.72
CA ALA A 259 1.58 -6.69 -13.80
C ALA A 259 1.70 -7.83 -14.83
N ASP A 260 1.81 -9.07 -14.37
CA ASP A 260 1.90 -10.27 -15.22
C ASP A 260 0.62 -10.54 -15.99
N SER A 261 -0.53 -10.16 -15.44
CA SER A 261 -1.82 -10.22 -16.14
C SER A 261 -1.99 -9.17 -17.26
N GLY A 262 -1.07 -8.22 -17.37
CA GLY A 262 -1.17 -7.08 -18.29
C GLY A 262 -2.25 -6.05 -17.91
N LYS A 263 -2.86 -6.19 -16.74
CA LYS A 263 -3.83 -5.23 -16.19
C LYS A 263 -3.11 -4.06 -15.51
N ILE A 264 -3.87 -3.02 -15.21
CA ILE A 264 -3.35 -1.81 -14.56
C ILE A 264 -3.89 -1.76 -13.13
N MET A 265 -2.99 -1.50 -12.16
CA MET A 265 -3.33 -1.31 -10.77
C MET A 265 -4.42 -0.22 -10.61
N PRO A 266 -5.46 -0.43 -9.81
CA PRO A 266 -6.45 0.59 -9.51
C PRO A 266 -5.81 1.86 -8.96
N PRO A 267 -6.40 3.04 -9.22
CA PRO A 267 -5.88 4.28 -8.69
C PRO A 267 -5.97 4.31 -7.17
N LYS A 268 -4.91 4.80 -6.51
CA LYS A 268 -4.88 4.90 -5.05
C LYS A 268 -4.94 3.54 -4.32
N ALA A 269 -4.36 2.51 -4.95
CA ALA A 269 -4.11 1.23 -4.31
C ALA A 269 -2.91 1.28 -3.38
#